data_acf242306f6d6dffd889d656a7db21a0
#
_entry.id   acf242306f6d6dffd889d656a7db21a0
#
_cell.length_a   1.000
_cell.length_b   1.000
_cell.length_c   1.000
_cell.angle_alpha   90.00
_cell.angle_beta   90.00
_cell.angle_gamma   90.00
#
_symmetry.space_group_name_H-M   'P 1'
#
loop_
_entity.id
_entity.type
_entity.pdbx_description
1 polymer ?
#
loop_
_entity_poly.entity_id
_entity_poly.type
_entity_poly.pdbx_seq_one_letter_code
_entity_poly.pdbx_strand_id
1 'polypeptide(L)'
;MSDSTITQEILSGSGLSLGAAARCFLRLGAARVVIGEGPGHQRDTELVVQAAGLKPHLAERQIEFVDLNRDELRKVKLKANYSGLGELWLPRAVLESDFVVSMPKVKTHHWAGVTLSLKNMFGVVPGMKYGWPKNLLHWSGIHESILDICATVPVRFVIADGITAMEGNGPLQGSARQLGKIVLADDPVAADATCARLMGFDPLRVRHLSEGGHFLGNLREDRIRMLAEEVGAPTRPFSVLPEFHYLLAVKG
;
A
#
# COMPACT_ATOMS: atom_id res chain seq x y z
N MET A 1 -7.36 -12.73 25.32
CA MET A 1 -7.33 -13.42 24.00
C MET A 1 -7.15 -12.37 22.96
N SER A 2 -6.16 -12.49 22.34
CA SER A 2 -5.07 -11.59 22.04
C SER A 2 -5.28 -10.89 20.69
N ASP A 3 -5.05 -9.61 20.71
CA ASP A 3 -4.90 -8.72 19.54
C ASP A 3 -3.98 -9.25 18.40
N SER A 4 -3.33 -10.39 18.60
CA SER A 4 -2.37 -10.96 17.65
C SER A 4 -3.01 -11.45 16.35
N THR A 5 -4.22 -11.99 16.40
CA THR A 5 -4.87 -12.61 15.23
C THR A 5 -5.33 -11.56 14.22
N ILE A 6 -5.92 -10.44 14.69
CA ILE A 6 -6.36 -9.34 13.83
C ILE A 6 -5.15 -8.62 13.22
N THR A 7 -4.09 -8.46 13.99
CA THR A 7 -2.85 -7.82 13.51
C THR A 7 -2.15 -8.67 12.43
N GLN A 8 -2.24 -9.99 12.52
CA GLN A 8 -1.63 -10.93 11.55
C GLN A 8 -2.35 -10.93 10.20
N GLU A 9 -3.68 -10.79 10.18
CA GLU A 9 -4.45 -10.75 8.93
C GLU A 9 -4.35 -9.40 8.19
N ILE A 10 -3.86 -8.36 8.85
CA ILE A 10 -3.93 -6.97 8.36
C ILE A 10 -2.59 -6.45 7.84
N LEU A 11 -1.47 -7.13 8.07
CA LEU A 11 -0.14 -6.57 7.82
C LEU A 11 0.33 -6.56 6.36
N SER A 12 -0.16 -7.44 5.55
CA SER A 12 0.00 -7.49 4.10
C SER A 12 -1.20 -8.21 3.55
N GLY A 13 -1.55 -8.11 2.29
CA GLY A 13 -2.59 -8.97 1.72
C GLY A 13 -2.44 -10.40 2.26
N SER A 14 -3.53 -11.14 2.47
CA SER A 14 -3.41 -12.52 2.97
C SER A 14 -2.41 -13.26 2.08
N GLY A 15 -1.60 -14.16 2.61
CA GLY A 15 -0.65 -14.95 1.82
C GLY A 15 -1.33 -15.66 0.66
N LEU A 16 -2.62 -15.98 0.81
CA LEU A 16 -3.46 -16.51 -0.27
C LEU A 16 -3.61 -15.51 -1.43
N SER A 17 -3.87 -14.24 -1.15
CA SER A 17 -3.98 -13.18 -2.18
C SER A 17 -2.65 -12.94 -2.87
N LEU A 18 -1.54 -12.88 -2.13
CA LEU A 18 -0.19 -12.71 -2.67
C LEU A 18 0.21 -13.89 -3.56
N GLY A 19 0.02 -15.12 -3.08
CA GLY A 19 0.32 -16.33 -3.84
C GLY A 19 -0.54 -16.48 -5.10
N ALA A 20 -1.83 -16.12 -5.03
CA ALA A 20 -2.72 -16.10 -6.18
C ALA A 20 -2.28 -15.08 -7.24
N ALA A 21 -1.94 -13.86 -6.82
CA ALA A 21 -1.44 -12.81 -7.70
C ALA A 21 -0.13 -13.24 -8.37
N ALA A 22 0.83 -13.77 -7.62
CA ALA A 22 2.10 -14.25 -8.15
C ALA A 22 1.90 -15.29 -9.25
N ARG A 23 1.04 -16.29 -9.02
CA ARG A 23 0.70 -17.30 -10.04
C ARG A 23 0.00 -16.70 -11.26
N CYS A 24 -0.85 -15.67 -11.08
CA CYS A 24 -1.45 -14.98 -12.22
C CYS A 24 -0.39 -14.32 -13.09
N PHE A 25 0.57 -13.60 -12.51
CA PHE A 25 1.65 -12.97 -13.27
C PHE A 25 2.53 -14.00 -13.99
N LEU A 26 2.87 -15.13 -13.36
CA LEU A 26 3.59 -16.23 -14.03
C LEU A 26 2.81 -16.78 -15.23
N ARG A 27 1.50 -16.99 -15.10
CA ARG A 27 0.63 -17.43 -16.21
C ARG A 27 0.55 -16.39 -17.34
N LEU A 28 0.68 -15.12 -17.02
CA LEU A 28 0.70 -14.02 -17.99
C LEU A 28 2.08 -13.84 -18.65
N GLY A 29 3.06 -14.66 -18.31
CA GLY A 29 4.37 -14.71 -18.95
C GLY A 29 5.51 -14.03 -18.16
N ALA A 30 5.30 -13.65 -16.91
CA ALA A 30 6.41 -13.23 -16.08
C ALA A 30 7.41 -14.38 -15.89
N ALA A 31 8.69 -14.12 -16.17
CA ALA A 31 9.74 -15.14 -16.01
C ALA A 31 10.00 -15.46 -14.53
N ARG A 32 9.81 -14.49 -13.66
CA ARG A 32 10.03 -14.55 -12.21
C ARG A 32 9.11 -13.56 -11.50
N VAL A 33 8.65 -13.92 -10.32
CA VAL A 33 7.92 -13.00 -9.43
C VAL A 33 8.66 -12.88 -8.11
N VAL A 34 8.88 -11.66 -7.66
CA VAL A 34 9.48 -11.37 -6.35
C VAL A 34 8.42 -10.75 -5.46
N ILE A 35 8.17 -11.36 -4.31
CA ILE A 35 7.32 -10.80 -3.26
C ILE A 35 8.24 -10.08 -2.27
N GLY A 36 8.14 -8.75 -2.21
CA GLY A 36 8.92 -7.92 -1.31
C GLY A 36 8.08 -7.42 -0.13
N GLU A 37 8.60 -7.54 1.08
CA GLU A 37 7.99 -6.99 2.29
C GLU A 37 9.06 -6.33 3.15
N GLY A 38 8.76 -5.14 3.70
CA GLY A 38 9.62 -4.42 4.64
C GLY A 38 8.87 -4.19 5.96
N PRO A 39 8.72 -5.19 6.83
CA PRO A 39 7.96 -5.07 8.06
C PRO A 39 8.41 -3.89 8.90
N GLY A 40 7.44 -3.11 9.40
CA GLY A 40 7.70 -1.99 10.31
C GLY A 40 8.02 -2.47 11.74
N HIS A 41 8.52 -1.55 12.57
CA HIS A 41 8.73 -1.77 14.02
C HIS A 41 9.63 -2.96 14.39
N GLN A 42 10.67 -3.22 13.57
CA GLN A 42 11.64 -4.32 13.81
C GLN A 42 11.00 -5.72 13.92
N ARG A 43 9.82 -5.90 13.30
CA ARG A 43 9.20 -7.22 13.30
C ARG A 43 10.04 -8.22 12.54
N ASP A 44 10.10 -9.44 13.06
CA ASP A 44 10.74 -10.55 12.39
C ASP A 44 9.98 -10.88 11.10
N THR A 45 10.67 -10.75 9.97
CA THR A 45 10.09 -10.95 8.64
C THR A 45 9.64 -12.39 8.44
N GLU A 46 10.37 -13.36 8.99
CA GLU A 46 10.02 -14.78 8.88
C GLU A 46 8.70 -15.10 9.61
N LEU A 47 8.51 -14.51 10.80
CA LEU A 47 7.23 -14.62 11.52
C LEU A 47 6.09 -13.96 10.75
N VAL A 48 6.32 -12.82 10.10
CA VAL A 48 5.31 -12.15 9.27
C VAL A 48 4.92 -13.02 8.07
N VAL A 49 5.89 -13.58 7.36
CA VAL A 49 5.67 -14.50 6.22
C VAL A 49 4.88 -15.74 6.65
N GLN A 50 5.23 -16.31 7.82
CA GLN A 50 4.53 -17.46 8.37
C GLN A 50 3.09 -17.12 8.76
N ALA A 51 2.91 -16.02 9.50
CA ALA A 51 1.61 -15.56 9.96
C ALA A 51 0.67 -15.19 8.81
N ALA A 52 1.21 -14.60 7.73
CA ALA A 52 0.47 -14.31 6.51
C ALA A 52 0.09 -15.57 5.70
N GLY A 53 0.59 -16.75 6.07
CA GLY A 53 0.36 -17.99 5.31
C GLY A 53 1.05 -18.01 3.94
N LEU A 54 2.13 -17.24 3.77
CA LEU A 54 2.81 -17.10 2.48
C LEU A 54 3.75 -18.28 2.17
N LYS A 55 4.33 -18.93 3.19
CA LYS A 55 5.33 -20.00 3.02
C LYS A 55 4.96 -21.10 1.99
N PRO A 56 3.74 -21.65 1.95
CA PRO A 56 3.40 -22.67 0.96
C PRO A 56 3.50 -22.19 -0.48
N HIS A 57 3.28 -20.90 -0.73
CA HIS A 57 3.33 -20.31 -2.07
C HIS A 57 4.76 -20.01 -2.53
N LEU A 58 5.72 -19.90 -1.60
CA LEU A 58 7.13 -19.72 -1.92
C LEU A 58 7.83 -21.02 -2.33
N ALA A 59 7.14 -22.16 -2.27
CA ALA A 59 7.68 -23.44 -2.76
C ALA A 59 7.77 -23.51 -4.30
N GLU A 60 7.09 -22.63 -5.02
CA GLU A 60 7.15 -22.52 -6.47
C GLU A 60 8.48 -21.86 -6.89
N ARG A 61 9.27 -22.53 -7.75
CA ARG A 61 10.65 -22.09 -8.13
C ARG A 61 10.76 -20.67 -8.69
N GLN A 62 9.66 -20.13 -9.23
CA GLN A 62 9.64 -18.82 -9.89
C GLN A 62 9.09 -17.71 -8.97
N ILE A 63 8.75 -18.05 -7.71
CA ILE A 63 8.28 -17.10 -6.71
C ILE A 63 9.35 -16.99 -5.63
N GLU A 64 9.94 -15.82 -5.52
CA GLU A 64 10.94 -15.50 -4.52
C GLU A 64 10.38 -14.54 -3.48
N PHE A 65 10.93 -14.60 -2.27
CA PHE A 65 10.64 -13.62 -1.22
C PHE A 65 11.90 -12.83 -0.90
N VAL A 66 11.75 -11.52 -0.76
CA VAL A 66 12.83 -10.61 -0.37
C VAL A 66 12.40 -9.76 0.82
N ASP A 67 13.19 -9.81 1.90
CA ASP A 67 13.10 -8.88 3.01
C ASP A 67 13.70 -7.53 2.56
N LEU A 68 12.84 -6.56 2.27
CA LEU A 68 13.25 -5.24 1.78
C LEU A 68 14.06 -4.44 2.81
N ASN A 69 14.01 -4.82 4.09
CA ASN A 69 14.86 -4.21 5.11
C ASN A 69 16.31 -4.70 5.06
N ARG A 70 16.56 -5.87 4.45
CA ARG A 70 17.85 -6.56 4.43
C ARG A 70 18.45 -6.73 3.02
N ASP A 71 17.70 -6.33 1.99
CA ASP A 71 18.18 -6.39 0.62
C ASP A 71 19.38 -5.44 0.39
N GLU A 72 20.14 -5.70 -0.67
CA GLU A 72 21.18 -4.78 -1.15
C GLU A 72 20.55 -3.42 -1.47
N LEU A 73 21.15 -2.36 -0.94
CA LEU A 73 20.62 -1.01 -1.12
C LEU A 73 21.37 -0.26 -2.21
N ARG A 74 20.63 0.45 -3.03
CA ARG A 74 21.17 1.38 -4.02
C ARG A 74 20.67 2.79 -3.78
N LYS A 75 21.59 3.74 -3.90
CA LYS A 75 21.30 5.16 -3.79
C LYS A 75 20.66 5.65 -5.06
N VAL A 76 19.53 6.32 -4.95
CA VAL A 76 18.80 6.89 -6.08
C VAL A 76 18.45 8.34 -5.82
N LYS A 77 18.55 9.17 -6.85
CA LYS A 77 18.05 10.54 -6.83
C LYS A 77 16.52 10.51 -6.93
N LEU A 78 15.84 11.27 -6.08
CA LEU A 78 14.39 11.41 -6.15
C LEU A 78 13.97 12.13 -7.44
N LYS A 79 12.98 11.59 -8.14
CA LYS A 79 12.47 12.20 -9.39
C LYS A 79 11.64 13.45 -9.11
N ALA A 80 10.93 13.47 -7.98
CA ALA A 80 10.37 14.65 -7.36
C ALA A 80 11.16 14.93 -6.08
N ASN A 81 10.97 16.04 -5.42
CA ASN A 81 11.70 16.38 -4.20
C ASN A 81 10.83 17.19 -3.25
N TYR A 82 9.59 16.75 -3.06
CA TYR A 82 8.63 17.38 -2.16
C TYR A 82 9.09 17.34 -0.70
N SER A 83 9.74 16.24 -0.31
CA SER A 83 10.29 16.05 1.05
C SER A 83 11.59 16.83 1.30
N GLY A 84 12.25 17.34 0.27
CA GLY A 84 13.55 17.97 0.36
C GLY A 84 14.72 17.02 0.60
N LEU A 85 14.53 15.70 0.58
CA LEU A 85 15.57 14.71 0.87
C LEU A 85 16.58 14.54 -0.26
N GLY A 86 16.22 14.89 -1.49
CA GLY A 86 17.07 14.82 -2.69
C GLY A 86 17.35 13.41 -3.18
N GLU A 87 17.66 12.49 -2.29
CA GLU A 87 18.02 11.10 -2.60
C GLU A 87 17.60 10.12 -1.51
N LEU A 88 17.38 8.87 -1.90
CA LEU A 88 17.09 7.77 -0.98
C LEU A 88 17.91 6.53 -1.34
N TRP A 89 18.13 5.70 -0.32
CA TRP A 89 18.61 4.34 -0.52
C TRP A 89 17.40 3.41 -0.57
N LEU A 90 17.25 2.68 -1.67
CA LEU A 90 16.15 1.75 -1.90
C LEU A 90 16.67 0.34 -2.19
N PRO A 91 15.88 -0.70 -1.89
CA PRO A 91 16.23 -2.09 -2.15
C PRO A 91 16.45 -2.34 -3.64
N ARG A 92 17.49 -3.13 -3.95
CA ARG A 92 17.82 -3.53 -5.31
C ARG A 92 16.66 -4.28 -5.99
N ALA A 93 16.01 -5.18 -5.27
CA ALA A 93 14.86 -5.93 -5.79
C ALA A 93 13.75 -5.03 -6.31
N VAL A 94 13.51 -3.88 -5.66
CA VAL A 94 12.49 -2.91 -6.10
C VAL A 94 12.96 -2.14 -7.33
N LEU A 95 14.24 -1.73 -7.35
CA LEU A 95 14.80 -0.89 -8.43
C LEU A 95 15.04 -1.65 -9.74
N GLU A 96 15.34 -2.94 -9.64
CA GLU A 96 15.59 -3.82 -10.79
C GLU A 96 14.34 -4.53 -11.31
N SER A 97 13.18 -4.31 -10.70
CA SER A 97 11.91 -4.87 -11.16
C SER A 97 11.40 -4.12 -12.39
N ASP A 98 11.11 -4.87 -13.46
CA ASP A 98 10.50 -4.32 -14.70
C ASP A 98 9.05 -3.88 -14.49
N PHE A 99 8.35 -4.54 -13.55
CA PHE A 99 6.93 -4.33 -13.29
C PHE A 99 6.64 -4.39 -11.80
N VAL A 100 6.43 -3.23 -11.19
CA VAL A 100 6.11 -3.11 -9.76
C VAL A 100 4.61 -3.16 -9.53
N VAL A 101 4.17 -4.12 -8.71
CA VAL A 101 2.78 -4.27 -8.28
C VAL A 101 2.66 -3.88 -6.82
N SER A 102 1.77 -2.94 -6.52
CA SER A 102 1.42 -2.58 -5.15
C SER A 102 0.23 -3.40 -4.68
N MET A 103 0.39 -4.13 -3.57
CA MET A 103 -0.67 -4.94 -2.98
C MET A 103 -1.03 -4.46 -1.55
N PRO A 104 -1.67 -3.30 -1.43
CA PRO A 104 -2.04 -2.77 -0.13
C PRO A 104 -3.25 -3.49 0.47
N LYS A 105 -3.29 -3.57 1.79
CA LYS A 105 -4.53 -3.77 2.53
C LYS A 105 -5.28 -2.43 2.61
N VAL A 106 -6.59 -2.43 2.33
CA VAL A 106 -7.43 -1.24 2.48
C VAL A 106 -7.59 -0.93 3.98
N LYS A 107 -7.01 0.19 4.44
CA LYS A 107 -7.05 0.57 5.85
C LYS A 107 -6.89 2.07 6.09
N THR A 108 -7.45 2.54 7.21
CA THR A 108 -7.20 3.87 7.76
C THR A 108 -5.76 4.00 8.29
N HIS A 109 -5.31 5.21 8.54
CA HIS A 109 -3.97 5.49 9.06
C HIS A 109 -3.97 6.76 9.91
N HIS A 110 -3.43 6.66 11.14
CA HIS A 110 -3.43 7.73 12.14
C HIS A 110 -2.55 8.96 11.80
N TRP A 111 -1.73 8.89 10.72
CA TRP A 111 -0.94 10.05 10.25
C TRP A 111 -1.23 10.46 8.82
N ALA A 112 -1.61 9.52 7.96
CA ALA A 112 -1.83 9.78 6.55
C ALA A 112 -3.32 9.74 6.13
N GLY A 113 -4.22 9.45 7.08
CA GLY A 113 -5.64 9.24 6.84
C GLY A 113 -5.94 7.84 6.30
N VAL A 114 -5.26 7.42 5.24
CA VAL A 114 -5.43 6.10 4.62
C VAL A 114 -4.09 5.41 4.36
N THR A 115 -4.12 4.08 4.37
CA THR A 115 -3.09 3.23 3.76
C THR A 115 -3.71 2.52 2.58
N LEU A 116 -3.26 2.89 1.40
CA LEU A 116 -3.66 2.35 0.11
C LEU A 116 -2.39 2.18 -0.73
N SER A 117 -2.47 2.15 -2.06
CA SER A 117 -1.33 1.86 -2.93
C SER A 117 -0.17 2.86 -2.76
N LEU A 118 -0.45 4.16 -2.81
CA LEU A 118 0.62 5.17 -2.70
C LEU A 118 1.32 5.08 -1.34
N LYS A 119 0.57 5.00 -0.23
CA LYS A 119 1.16 4.87 1.10
C LYS A 119 1.83 3.50 1.31
N ASN A 120 1.37 2.44 0.64
CA ASN A 120 2.00 1.12 0.68
C ASN A 120 3.45 1.19 0.19
N MET A 121 3.74 2.01 -0.82
CA MET A 121 5.10 2.22 -1.32
C MET A 121 6.07 2.81 -0.29
N PHE A 122 5.58 3.42 0.78
CA PHE A 122 6.42 3.81 1.91
C PHE A 122 7.10 2.59 2.58
N GLY A 123 6.51 1.40 2.41
CA GLY A 123 7.05 0.13 2.87
C GLY A 123 8.37 -0.26 2.21
N VAL A 124 8.62 0.16 0.95
CA VAL A 124 9.86 -0.19 0.23
C VAL A 124 11.10 0.51 0.79
N VAL A 125 10.93 1.57 1.58
CA VAL A 125 12.06 2.25 2.22
C VAL A 125 12.54 1.43 3.41
N PRO A 126 13.82 0.99 3.47
CA PRO A 126 14.28 0.05 4.47
C PRO A 126 14.38 0.69 5.87
N GLY A 127 13.70 0.10 6.84
CA GLY A 127 13.73 0.54 8.23
C GLY A 127 15.11 0.39 8.86
N MET A 128 15.89 -0.61 8.46
CA MET A 128 17.27 -0.78 8.94
C MET A 128 18.18 0.41 8.57
N LYS A 129 17.90 1.09 7.47
CA LYS A 129 18.65 2.29 7.05
C LYS A 129 18.09 3.57 7.67
N TYR A 130 16.75 3.69 7.76
CA TYR A 130 16.06 4.93 8.10
C TYR A 130 15.40 4.92 9.48
N GLY A 131 15.67 3.88 10.26
CA GLY A 131 15.12 3.73 11.60
C GLY A 131 13.66 3.25 11.62
N TRP A 132 13.17 3.03 12.80
CA TRP A 132 11.82 2.55 13.07
C TRP A 132 11.07 3.61 13.89
N PRO A 133 10.01 4.18 13.38
CA PRO A 133 9.21 3.89 12.16
C PRO A 133 9.61 4.68 10.90
N LYS A 134 10.88 4.82 10.56
CA LYS A 134 11.41 5.61 9.42
C LYS A 134 11.30 7.11 9.69
N ASN A 135 11.80 7.52 10.85
CA ASN A 135 11.65 8.87 11.39
C ASN A 135 12.02 9.98 10.41
N LEU A 136 13.11 9.81 9.65
CA LEU A 136 13.54 10.80 8.66
C LEU A 136 12.41 11.17 7.68
N LEU A 137 11.68 10.17 7.15
CA LEU A 137 10.60 10.41 6.20
C LEU A 137 9.37 11.05 6.85
N HIS A 138 9.12 10.75 8.13
CA HIS A 138 8.02 11.38 8.86
C HIS A 138 8.34 12.84 9.20
N TRP A 139 9.59 13.14 9.55
CA TRP A 139 10.03 14.52 9.82
C TRP A 139 10.10 15.38 8.56
N SER A 140 10.43 14.78 7.41
CA SER A 140 10.43 15.48 6.10
C SER A 140 9.03 15.60 5.49
N GLY A 141 7.99 15.19 6.21
CA GLY A 141 6.61 15.14 5.74
C GLY A 141 6.21 13.78 5.17
N ILE A 142 5.20 13.17 5.78
CA ILE A 142 4.73 11.83 5.37
C ILE A 142 4.13 11.85 3.97
N HIS A 143 3.34 12.87 3.63
CA HIS A 143 2.70 13.00 2.33
C HIS A 143 3.72 13.30 1.24
N GLU A 144 4.65 14.20 1.50
CA GLU A 144 5.77 14.57 0.64
C GLU A 144 6.65 13.35 0.33
N SER A 145 6.99 12.58 1.35
CA SER A 145 7.78 11.35 1.21
C SER A 145 7.05 10.27 0.40
N ILE A 146 5.73 10.12 0.57
CA ILE A 146 4.92 9.20 -0.25
C ILE A 146 5.01 9.59 -1.72
N LEU A 147 4.84 10.87 -2.04
CA LEU A 147 4.88 11.38 -3.42
C LEU A 147 6.25 11.16 -4.06
N ASP A 148 7.33 11.44 -3.34
CA ASP A 148 8.70 11.27 -3.82
C ASP A 148 9.03 9.80 -4.11
N ILE A 149 8.61 8.89 -3.23
CA ILE A 149 8.81 7.45 -3.42
C ILE A 149 8.03 6.97 -4.64
N CYS A 150 6.75 7.32 -4.76
CA CYS A 150 5.91 6.90 -5.88
C CYS A 150 6.36 7.47 -7.22
N ALA A 151 6.86 8.70 -7.24
CA ALA A 151 7.46 9.28 -8.45
C ALA A 151 8.75 8.56 -8.87
N THR A 152 9.54 8.10 -7.89
CA THR A 152 10.84 7.46 -8.13
C THR A 152 10.69 5.99 -8.49
N VAL A 153 9.77 5.27 -7.83
CA VAL A 153 9.44 3.86 -8.08
C VAL A 153 8.02 3.77 -8.63
N PRO A 154 7.85 3.79 -9.96
CA PRO A 154 6.51 3.80 -10.56
C PRO A 154 5.81 2.46 -10.36
N VAL A 155 4.66 2.49 -9.69
CA VAL A 155 3.74 1.35 -9.60
C VAL A 155 3.04 1.18 -10.96
N ARG A 156 3.05 -0.04 -11.48
CA ARG A 156 2.44 -0.38 -12.78
C ARG A 156 1.09 -1.05 -12.64
N PHE A 157 0.82 -1.65 -11.50
CA PHE A 157 -0.47 -2.28 -11.22
C PHE A 157 -0.75 -2.29 -9.73
N VAL A 158 -2.01 -2.26 -9.37
CA VAL A 158 -2.49 -2.29 -7.98
C VAL A 158 -3.46 -3.44 -7.80
N ILE A 159 -3.30 -4.15 -6.70
CA ILE A 159 -4.25 -5.15 -6.20
C ILE A 159 -4.56 -4.77 -4.75
N ALA A 160 -5.56 -3.92 -4.53
CA ALA A 160 -5.92 -3.51 -3.19
C ALA A 160 -6.88 -4.53 -2.55
N ASP A 161 -6.41 -5.15 -1.47
CA ASP A 161 -7.18 -6.14 -0.72
C ASP A 161 -8.06 -5.45 0.33
N GLY A 162 -9.35 -5.43 0.05
CA GLY A 162 -10.42 -4.96 0.93
C GLY A 162 -11.38 -6.09 1.33
N ILE A 163 -11.02 -7.37 1.16
CA ILE A 163 -11.90 -8.48 1.63
C ILE A 163 -12.17 -8.25 3.11
N THR A 164 -11.14 -8.24 3.93
CA THR A 164 -11.18 -7.74 5.32
C THR A 164 -10.29 -6.52 5.41
N ALA A 165 -10.89 -5.35 5.47
CA ALA A 165 -10.25 -4.05 5.61
C ALA A 165 -10.05 -3.68 7.09
N MET A 166 -9.44 -2.52 7.37
CA MET A 166 -9.32 -1.98 8.72
C MET A 166 -9.83 -0.54 8.79
N GLU A 167 -10.60 -0.24 9.83
CA GLU A 167 -11.10 1.10 10.14
C GLU A 167 -10.62 1.59 11.52
N GLY A 168 -10.73 2.89 11.80
CA GLY A 168 -10.38 3.50 13.08
C GLY A 168 -8.90 3.86 13.20
N ASN A 169 -8.26 3.49 14.32
CA ASN A 169 -6.86 3.82 14.62
C ASN A 169 -5.86 2.90 13.89
N GLY A 170 -5.96 2.86 12.54
CA GLY A 170 -4.96 2.16 11.72
C GLY A 170 -3.59 2.85 11.76
N PRO A 171 -2.53 2.20 11.32
CA PRO A 171 -2.49 0.95 10.58
C PRO A 171 -2.41 -0.33 11.44
N LEU A 172 -2.36 -0.23 12.78
CA LEU A 172 -2.08 -1.37 13.66
C LEU A 172 -3.15 -1.60 14.73
N GLN A 173 -3.84 -0.56 15.19
CA GLN A 173 -4.80 -0.60 16.30
C GLN A 173 -6.24 -0.34 15.85
N GLY A 174 -6.52 -0.50 14.57
CA GLY A 174 -7.86 -0.38 14.03
C GLY A 174 -8.68 -1.65 14.22
N SER A 175 -9.96 -1.56 13.88
CA SER A 175 -10.90 -2.68 13.91
C SER A 175 -11.08 -3.28 12.52
N ALA A 176 -11.28 -4.59 12.45
CA ALA A 176 -11.57 -5.27 11.19
C ALA A 176 -12.90 -4.78 10.59
N ARG A 177 -12.92 -4.57 9.29
CA ARG A 177 -14.09 -4.17 8.53
C ARG A 177 -14.25 -5.08 7.31
N GLN A 178 -15.34 -5.83 7.27
CA GLN A 178 -15.68 -6.62 6.09
C GLN A 178 -16.15 -5.68 4.98
N LEU A 179 -15.31 -5.48 3.96
CA LEU A 179 -15.66 -4.72 2.76
C LEU A 179 -16.02 -5.67 1.60
N GLY A 180 -15.40 -6.87 1.56
CA GLY A 180 -15.69 -7.92 0.59
C GLY A 180 -15.31 -7.56 -0.85
N LYS A 181 -14.35 -6.66 -1.03
CA LYS A 181 -13.94 -6.15 -2.35
C LYS A 181 -12.44 -6.30 -2.57
N ILE A 182 -12.06 -6.53 -3.83
CA ILE A 182 -10.68 -6.37 -4.33
C ILE A 182 -10.74 -5.32 -5.43
N VAL A 183 -9.85 -4.33 -5.36
CA VAL A 183 -9.71 -3.30 -6.41
C VAL A 183 -8.46 -3.58 -7.21
N LEU A 184 -8.62 -3.75 -8.51
CA LEU A 184 -7.54 -3.93 -9.49
C LEU A 184 -7.46 -2.69 -10.37
N ALA A 185 -6.27 -2.12 -10.57
CA ALA A 185 -6.10 -0.96 -11.43
C ALA A 185 -4.66 -0.87 -11.99
N ASP A 186 -4.55 -0.28 -13.17
CA ASP A 186 -3.29 0.07 -13.84
C ASP A 186 -2.80 1.49 -13.50
N ASP A 187 -3.57 2.22 -12.70
CA ASP A 187 -3.25 3.56 -12.19
C ASP A 187 -3.36 3.56 -10.66
N PRO A 188 -2.25 3.81 -9.92
CA PRO A 188 -2.25 3.75 -8.46
C PRO A 188 -3.08 4.85 -7.79
N VAL A 189 -3.20 6.02 -8.42
CA VAL A 189 -4.05 7.11 -7.89
C VAL A 189 -5.52 6.79 -8.10
N ALA A 190 -5.88 6.24 -9.26
CA ALA A 190 -7.25 5.80 -9.55
C ALA A 190 -7.69 4.66 -8.61
N ALA A 191 -6.78 3.69 -8.34
CA ALA A 191 -7.02 2.65 -7.35
C ALA A 191 -7.32 3.22 -5.96
N ASP A 192 -6.46 4.13 -5.50
CA ASP A 192 -6.57 4.73 -4.18
C ASP A 192 -7.81 5.64 -4.07
N ALA A 193 -8.13 6.39 -5.12
CA ALA A 193 -9.34 7.19 -5.18
C ALA A 193 -10.61 6.32 -5.12
N THR A 194 -10.61 5.20 -5.83
CA THR A 194 -11.70 4.22 -5.81
C THR A 194 -11.84 3.60 -4.41
N CYS A 195 -10.73 3.17 -3.79
CA CYS A 195 -10.73 2.65 -2.43
C CYS A 195 -11.22 3.70 -1.42
N ALA A 196 -10.79 4.97 -1.54
CA ALA A 196 -11.25 6.05 -0.67
C ALA A 196 -12.77 6.24 -0.76
N ARG A 197 -13.35 6.20 -1.96
CA ARG A 197 -14.82 6.24 -2.15
C ARG A 197 -15.51 5.04 -1.51
N LEU A 198 -14.98 3.83 -1.69
CA LEU A 198 -15.48 2.62 -1.01
C LEU A 198 -15.42 2.73 0.52
N MET A 199 -14.45 3.47 1.06
CA MET A 199 -14.36 3.77 2.48
C MET A 199 -15.34 4.88 2.93
N GLY A 200 -15.99 5.58 1.99
CA GLY A 200 -16.87 6.73 2.26
C GLY A 200 -16.11 8.03 2.46
N PHE A 201 -14.91 8.13 1.90
CA PHE A 201 -14.05 9.32 1.97
C PHE A 201 -14.06 10.06 0.63
N ASP A 202 -13.86 11.37 0.71
CA ASP A 202 -13.58 12.21 -0.44
C ASP A 202 -12.07 12.11 -0.78
N PRO A 203 -11.68 11.51 -1.91
CA PRO A 203 -10.27 11.37 -2.27
C PRO A 203 -9.54 12.70 -2.44
N LEU A 204 -10.25 13.79 -2.75
CA LEU A 204 -9.68 15.14 -2.83
C LEU A 204 -9.21 15.67 -1.47
N ARG A 205 -9.74 15.13 -0.38
CA ARG A 205 -9.36 15.50 0.98
C ARG A 205 -8.20 14.67 1.54
N VAL A 206 -7.81 13.62 0.86
CA VAL A 206 -6.61 12.84 1.21
C VAL A 206 -5.41 13.51 0.55
N ARG A 207 -4.59 14.22 1.33
CA ARG A 207 -3.56 15.13 0.82
C ARG A 207 -2.65 14.50 -0.24
N HIS A 208 -2.02 13.34 0.03
CA HIS A 208 -1.14 12.71 -0.95
C HIS A 208 -1.86 12.16 -2.19
N LEU A 209 -3.18 11.89 -2.13
CA LEU A 209 -3.98 11.57 -3.31
C LEU A 209 -4.28 12.82 -4.12
N SER A 210 -4.72 13.89 -3.46
CA SER A 210 -5.01 15.16 -4.11
C SER A 210 -3.79 15.71 -4.85
N GLU A 211 -2.63 15.73 -4.20
CA GLU A 211 -1.37 16.17 -4.79
C GLU A 211 -0.86 15.19 -5.86
N GLY A 212 -0.93 13.87 -5.60
CA GLY A 212 -0.55 12.82 -6.55
C GLY A 212 -1.39 12.78 -7.82
N GLY A 213 -2.67 13.22 -7.72
CA GLY A 213 -3.56 13.34 -8.85
C GLY A 213 -3.13 14.32 -9.93
N HIS A 214 -2.13 15.16 -9.66
CA HIS A 214 -1.58 16.10 -10.64
C HIS A 214 -0.49 15.48 -11.54
N PHE A 215 0.18 14.39 -11.11
CA PHE A 215 1.33 13.88 -11.85
C PHE A 215 1.60 12.37 -11.74
N LEU A 216 1.01 11.66 -10.75
CA LEU A 216 1.21 10.23 -10.56
C LEU A 216 0.12 9.38 -11.20
N GLY A 217 -1.07 9.93 -11.41
CA GLY A 217 -2.22 9.21 -11.96
C GLY A 217 -3.50 10.03 -11.91
N ASN A 218 -4.64 9.38 -12.09
CA ASN A 218 -5.91 10.06 -12.24
C ASN A 218 -6.81 9.93 -11.00
N LEU A 219 -7.17 11.07 -10.43
CA LEU A 219 -8.05 11.16 -9.25
C LEU A 219 -9.53 11.29 -9.60
N ARG A 220 -9.85 11.82 -10.78
CA ARG A 220 -11.21 12.21 -11.17
C ARG A 220 -12.03 11.00 -11.54
N GLU A 221 -13.21 10.85 -10.96
CA GLU A 221 -14.14 9.74 -11.18
C GLU A 221 -14.60 9.64 -12.63
N ASP A 222 -14.90 10.79 -13.24
CA ASP A 222 -15.34 10.90 -14.64
C ASP A 222 -14.26 10.47 -15.65
N ARG A 223 -13.02 10.24 -15.20
CA ARG A 223 -11.90 9.75 -16.02
C ARG A 223 -11.45 8.33 -15.63
N ILE A 224 -12.09 7.71 -14.66
CA ILE A 224 -11.83 6.34 -14.25
C ILE A 224 -12.84 5.43 -14.91
N ARG A 225 -12.36 4.57 -15.82
CA ARG A 225 -13.21 3.56 -16.45
C ARG A 225 -13.32 2.34 -15.55
N MET A 226 -14.50 2.12 -15.02
CA MET A 226 -14.81 0.88 -14.29
C MET A 226 -15.10 -0.25 -15.29
N LEU A 227 -14.42 -1.41 -15.11
CA LEU A 227 -14.56 -2.58 -15.98
C LEU A 227 -15.41 -3.68 -15.38
N ALA A 228 -15.72 -3.58 -14.10
CA ALA A 228 -16.49 -4.57 -13.35
C ALA A 228 -17.64 -3.89 -12.60
N GLU A 229 -17.76 -4.14 -11.30
CA GLU A 229 -18.81 -3.53 -10.48
C GLU A 229 -18.61 -2.02 -10.30
N GLU A 230 -19.68 -1.26 -10.36
CA GLU A 230 -19.67 0.16 -10.00
C GLU A 230 -19.38 0.34 -8.50
N VAL A 231 -18.71 1.44 -8.17
CA VAL A 231 -18.46 1.82 -6.79
C VAL A 231 -19.69 2.50 -6.21
N GLY A 232 -20.53 1.73 -5.54
CA GLY A 232 -21.63 2.29 -4.75
C GLY A 232 -21.12 3.00 -3.50
N ALA A 233 -21.86 4.03 -3.06
CA ALA A 233 -21.58 4.65 -1.76
C ALA A 233 -21.77 3.61 -0.62
N PRO A 234 -20.85 3.53 0.35
CA PRO A 234 -21.01 2.60 1.45
C PRO A 234 -22.20 3.00 2.32
N THR A 235 -22.91 2.01 2.85
CA THR A 235 -24.04 2.24 3.79
C THR A 235 -23.60 3.01 5.03
N ARG A 236 -22.36 2.81 5.44
CA ARG A 236 -21.69 3.53 6.53
C ARG A 236 -20.22 3.79 6.13
N PRO A 237 -19.72 5.03 6.25
CA PRO A 237 -18.31 5.29 6.03
C PRO A 237 -17.44 4.54 7.05
N PHE A 238 -16.17 4.37 6.74
CA PHE A 238 -15.19 3.84 7.69
C PHE A 238 -15.04 4.80 8.86
N SER A 239 -14.87 4.24 10.05
CA SER A 239 -14.50 5.00 11.24
C SER A 239 -13.09 5.54 11.08
N VAL A 240 -12.87 6.76 11.50
CA VAL A 240 -11.57 7.43 11.53
C VAL A 240 -11.36 8.11 12.89
N LEU A 241 -10.13 8.45 13.22
CA LEU A 241 -9.85 9.30 14.37
C LEU A 241 -10.45 10.69 14.18
N PRO A 242 -10.78 11.42 15.27
CA PRO A 242 -11.46 12.73 15.19
C PRO A 242 -10.77 13.72 14.26
N GLU A 243 -9.45 13.78 14.26
CA GLU A 243 -8.63 14.64 13.40
C GLU A 243 -8.75 14.34 11.90
N PHE A 244 -9.32 13.20 11.53
CA PHE A 244 -9.55 12.78 10.15
C PHE A 244 -11.02 12.82 9.73
N HIS A 245 -11.94 13.34 10.56
CA HIS A 245 -13.35 13.44 10.18
C HIS A 245 -13.56 14.29 8.91
N TYR A 246 -12.64 15.20 8.60
CA TYR A 246 -12.67 15.97 7.38
C TYR A 246 -12.57 15.14 6.11
N LEU A 247 -12.06 13.89 6.19
CA LEU A 247 -11.98 12.97 5.04
C LEU A 247 -13.34 12.46 4.58
N LEU A 248 -14.33 12.45 5.47
CA LEU A 248 -15.66 11.91 5.16
C LEU A 248 -16.29 12.69 4.01
N ALA A 249 -16.82 11.94 3.02
CA ALA A 249 -17.59 12.53 1.95
C ALA A 249 -18.84 13.20 2.53
N VAL A 250 -19.10 14.43 2.13
CA VAL A 250 -20.34 15.13 2.52
C VAL A 250 -21.49 14.44 1.79
N LYS A 251 -22.47 13.95 2.53
CA LYS A 251 -23.72 13.51 1.91
C LYS A 251 -24.39 14.74 1.30
N GLY A 252 -24.42 14.82 -0.01
CA GLY A 252 -25.22 15.80 -0.75
C GLY A 252 -26.70 15.56 -0.53
#